data_9def589fed38b0a7a32e180b49ca07a7
#
_entry.id   9def589fed38b0a7a32e180b49ca07a7
#
_cell.length_a   1.000
_cell.length_b   1.000
_cell.length_c   1.000
_cell.angle_alpha   90.00
_cell.angle_beta   90.00
_cell.angle_gamma   90.00
#
_symmetry.space_group_name_H-M   'P 1'
#
loop_
_entity.id
_entity.type
_entity.pdbx_description
1 polymer ?
#
loop_
_entity_poly.entity_id
_entity_poly.type
_entity_poly.pdbx_seq_one_letter_code
_entity_poly.pdbx_strand_id
1 'polypeptide(L)'
;MRVSLTARRLVLGVVAIVATGFTMVVLHQPEPASAHGSVTNPPTRNYGCWERWGDDHLNPNMAQTDPMCAQAWQANPNAMWNWNGLYRENVGGNHQAAVPDGQLCSGGRTQGGLYGAMDTVGAWVAKPMPNNFTLTLTDGARHGADYLLIYITKQGFNPATQPLTWGSLDLVLRTGSYPTTGLYEAQVNAGNRTGRHVVYTIWQASHLDQPYYLCSDVTFGGGGTPTTAPPTTGPTTPPPSVPPTTPPATTPPAGNGGCTATYTRTSEWSGGFGAQVTVRAGNASISGWTVNWTWPSGQSITSSWNASITSSGSSVTATNVGYNGALSANGTTSFGFNGSFSGTNTAPTLTCTAR
;
A
#
# COMPACT_ATOMS: atom_id res chain seq x y z
N MET A 1 85.86 -8.39 -52.05
CA MET A 1 85.08 -8.65 -53.26
C MET A 1 83.62 -8.36 -52.99
N ARG A 2 83.01 -7.44 -53.71
CA ARG A 2 81.59 -7.04 -53.90
C ARG A 2 80.73 -7.00 -52.68
N VAL A 3 80.48 -5.75 -52.17
CA VAL A 3 79.51 -5.27 -51.33
C VAL A 3 78.15 -5.11 -52.12
N SER A 4 77.06 -5.67 -51.64
CA SER A 4 75.73 -5.38 -52.17
C SER A 4 74.93 -4.59 -51.14
N LEU A 5 74.56 -3.36 -51.49
CA LEU A 5 73.67 -2.51 -50.76
C LEU A 5 72.23 -2.94 -51.01
N THR A 6 71.52 -3.28 -50.00
CA THR A 6 70.06 -3.46 -50.08
C THR A 6 69.31 -2.31 -49.38
N ALA A 7 68.50 -1.62 -50.15
CA ALA A 7 67.74 -0.44 -49.77
C ALA A 7 66.71 -0.76 -48.70
N ARG A 8 66.71 0.00 -47.64
CA ARG A 8 65.59 0.05 -46.66
C ARG A 8 64.42 0.83 -47.26
N ARG A 9 63.34 0.13 -47.52
CA ARG A 9 62.06 0.76 -47.81
C ARG A 9 61.34 1.03 -46.48
N LEU A 10 61.15 2.31 -46.17
CA LEU A 10 60.32 2.79 -45.10
C LEU A 10 58.86 2.57 -45.53
N VAL A 11 58.14 1.70 -44.84
CA VAL A 11 56.67 1.59 -45.01
C VAL A 11 56.05 2.40 -43.89
N LEU A 12 55.50 3.57 -44.24
CA LEU A 12 54.61 4.34 -43.37
C LEU A 12 53.27 3.60 -43.31
N GLY A 13 53.00 2.93 -42.23
CA GLY A 13 51.68 2.38 -41.90
C GLY A 13 50.80 3.48 -41.33
N VAL A 14 49.82 3.91 -42.12
CA VAL A 14 48.72 4.76 -41.64
C VAL A 14 47.79 3.87 -40.83
N VAL A 15 47.82 4.00 -39.49
CA VAL A 15 46.82 3.39 -38.62
C VAL A 15 45.57 4.25 -38.66
N ALA A 16 44.55 3.84 -39.43
CA ALA A 16 43.22 4.41 -39.37
C ALA A 16 42.49 3.90 -38.10
N ILE A 17 42.41 4.71 -37.07
CA ILE A 17 41.58 4.44 -35.88
C ILE A 17 40.12 4.65 -36.30
N VAL A 18 39.43 3.58 -36.61
CA VAL A 18 37.97 3.58 -36.73
C VAL A 18 37.38 3.64 -35.31
N ALA A 19 37.06 4.81 -34.83
CA ALA A 19 36.27 4.98 -33.62
C ALA A 19 34.81 4.56 -33.91
N THR A 20 34.50 3.29 -33.73
CA THR A 20 33.11 2.80 -33.67
C THR A 20 32.48 3.32 -32.36
N GLY A 21 31.74 4.41 -32.48
CA GLY A 21 30.87 4.91 -31.43
C GLY A 21 29.80 3.88 -31.13
N PHE A 22 30.00 3.09 -30.09
CA PHE A 22 28.93 2.27 -29.49
C PHE A 22 28.02 3.26 -28.76
N THR A 23 26.96 3.73 -29.45
CA THR A 23 25.79 4.33 -28.79
C THR A 23 25.14 3.21 -27.97
N MET A 24 25.42 3.16 -26.67
CA MET A 24 24.61 2.42 -25.72
C MET A 24 23.20 3.02 -25.79
N VAL A 25 22.34 2.37 -26.55
CA VAL A 25 20.89 2.57 -26.38
C VAL A 25 20.54 1.96 -25.03
N VAL A 26 20.53 2.80 -23.99
CA VAL A 26 19.91 2.42 -22.71
C VAL A 26 18.44 2.22 -23.03
N LEU A 27 18.06 0.97 -23.28
CA LEU A 27 16.67 0.56 -23.27
C LEU A 27 16.18 0.83 -21.85
N HIS A 28 15.55 1.97 -21.65
CA HIS A 28 14.72 2.18 -20.47
C HIS A 28 13.65 1.11 -20.56
N GLN A 29 13.82 0.03 -19.78
CA GLN A 29 12.71 -0.84 -19.48
C GLN A 29 11.71 0.05 -18.76
N PRO A 30 10.44 0.13 -19.20
CA PRO A 30 9.44 0.81 -18.40
C PRO A 30 9.47 0.12 -17.02
N GLU A 31 9.69 0.92 -15.98
CA GLU A 31 9.52 0.48 -14.60
C GLU A 31 8.14 -0.20 -14.56
N PRO A 32 8.04 -1.42 -14.03
CA PRO A 32 6.75 -2.07 -13.93
C PRO A 32 5.85 -1.12 -13.14
N ALA A 33 4.78 -0.65 -13.76
CA ALA A 33 3.77 0.14 -13.08
C ALA A 33 3.32 -0.67 -11.88
N SER A 34 3.70 -0.25 -10.67
CA SER A 34 3.40 -0.97 -9.44
C SER A 34 1.88 -1.07 -9.35
N ALA A 35 1.35 -2.27 -9.64
CA ALA A 35 -0.06 -2.55 -9.53
C ALA A 35 -0.48 -2.29 -8.07
N HIS A 36 -1.54 -1.50 -7.87
CA HIS A 36 -1.98 -1.14 -6.54
C HIS A 36 -3.49 -1.31 -6.45
N GLY A 37 -3.90 -2.42 -5.82
CA GLY A 37 -5.31 -2.71 -5.60
C GLY A 37 -5.51 -3.67 -4.44
N SER A 38 -6.73 -3.70 -3.92
CA SER A 38 -7.15 -4.62 -2.86
C SER A 38 -8.65 -4.84 -2.89
N VAL A 39 -9.09 -5.91 -2.24
CA VAL A 39 -10.51 -6.07 -1.91
C VAL A 39 -10.87 -5.06 -0.82
N THR A 40 -11.79 -4.16 -1.15
CA THR A 40 -12.29 -3.11 -0.26
C THR A 40 -13.65 -3.45 0.36
N ASN A 41 -14.36 -4.44 -0.21
CA ASN A 41 -15.58 -4.97 0.36
C ASN A 41 -15.73 -6.49 0.10
N PRO A 42 -15.71 -7.34 1.16
CA PRO A 42 -15.34 -7.04 2.54
C PRO A 42 -13.86 -6.62 2.63
N PRO A 43 -13.49 -5.69 3.53
CA PRO A 43 -12.13 -5.15 3.59
C PRO A 43 -11.10 -6.23 3.94
N THR A 44 -9.95 -6.19 3.27
CA THR A 44 -8.82 -7.05 3.63
C THR A 44 -8.23 -6.66 4.98
N ARG A 45 -7.43 -7.54 5.61
CA ARG A 45 -6.82 -7.30 6.92
C ARG A 45 -6.01 -5.99 6.93
N ASN A 46 -5.09 -5.84 5.99
CA ASN A 46 -4.25 -4.65 5.88
C ASN A 46 -5.03 -3.39 5.47
N TYR A 47 -5.93 -3.48 4.49
CA TYR A 47 -6.81 -2.36 4.12
C TYR A 47 -7.72 -1.95 5.27
N GLY A 48 -8.39 -2.91 5.93
CA GLY A 48 -9.28 -2.62 7.06
C GLY A 48 -8.55 -2.05 8.27
N CYS A 49 -7.29 -2.45 8.54
CA CYS A 49 -6.47 -1.84 9.58
C CYS A 49 -6.06 -0.41 9.20
N TRP A 50 -5.75 -0.17 7.93
CA TRP A 50 -5.48 1.19 7.44
C TRP A 50 -6.74 2.07 7.49
N GLU A 51 -7.88 1.56 7.03
CA GLU A 51 -9.15 2.28 7.01
C GLU A 51 -9.61 2.72 8.40
N ARG A 52 -9.47 1.85 9.41
CA ARG A 52 -9.89 2.15 10.78
C ARG A 52 -8.89 2.99 11.58
N TRP A 53 -7.59 2.83 11.32
CA TRP A 53 -6.53 3.34 12.18
C TRP A 53 -5.50 4.22 11.46
N GLY A 54 -5.55 4.36 10.15
CA GLY A 54 -4.53 5.10 9.38
C GLY A 54 -4.32 6.52 9.90
N ASP A 55 -5.40 7.22 10.22
CA ASP A 55 -5.35 8.59 10.75
C ASP A 55 -4.97 8.64 12.25
N ASP A 56 -5.05 7.50 12.96
CA ASP A 56 -4.80 7.41 14.41
C ASP A 56 -4.06 6.13 14.80
N HIS A 57 -3.10 5.72 13.98
CA HIS A 57 -2.37 4.45 14.13
C HIS A 57 -1.46 4.38 15.37
N LEU A 58 -1.25 5.51 16.05
CA LEU A 58 -0.51 5.60 17.30
C LEU A 58 -1.42 5.59 18.54
N ASN A 59 -2.73 5.38 18.36
CA ASN A 59 -3.70 5.37 19.46
C ASN A 59 -3.37 4.26 20.46
N PRO A 60 -3.10 4.61 21.74
CA PRO A 60 -2.76 3.60 22.75
C PRO A 60 -3.88 2.60 23.04
N ASN A 61 -5.13 2.96 22.73
CA ASN A 61 -6.28 2.09 22.94
C ASN A 61 -6.46 1.05 21.81
N MET A 62 -5.73 1.16 20.71
CA MET A 62 -5.85 0.20 19.59
C MET A 62 -5.58 -1.23 20.07
N ALA A 63 -4.58 -1.45 20.94
CA ALA A 63 -4.26 -2.77 21.45
C ALA A 63 -5.41 -3.42 22.24
N GLN A 64 -6.32 -2.63 22.79
CA GLN A 64 -7.48 -3.09 23.56
C GLN A 64 -8.71 -3.29 22.68
N THR A 65 -8.93 -2.43 21.68
CA THR A 65 -10.13 -2.41 20.86
C THR A 65 -9.98 -3.15 19.54
N ASP A 66 -8.77 -3.22 18.98
CA ASP A 66 -8.43 -3.92 17.73
C ASP A 66 -7.02 -4.53 17.84
N PRO A 67 -6.81 -5.55 18.70
CA PRO A 67 -5.49 -6.10 19.00
C PRO A 67 -4.79 -6.67 17.76
N MET A 68 -5.54 -7.14 16.77
CA MET A 68 -4.96 -7.69 15.55
C MET A 68 -4.40 -6.60 14.65
N CYS A 69 -5.03 -5.44 14.55
CA CYS A 69 -4.43 -4.29 13.89
C CYS A 69 -3.27 -3.72 14.69
N ALA A 70 -3.37 -3.66 16.01
CA ALA A 70 -2.28 -3.17 16.85
C ALA A 70 -0.99 -3.97 16.65
N GLN A 71 -1.06 -5.31 16.68
CA GLN A 71 0.10 -6.16 16.43
C GLN A 71 0.65 -5.96 15.00
N ALA A 72 -0.24 -5.77 14.00
CA ALA A 72 0.16 -5.55 12.63
C ALA A 72 0.87 -4.19 12.44
N TRP A 73 0.34 -3.13 13.04
CA TRP A 73 0.98 -1.80 13.05
C TRP A 73 2.33 -1.82 13.76
N GLN A 74 2.46 -2.56 14.88
CA GLN A 74 3.71 -2.73 15.60
C GLN A 74 4.74 -3.54 14.80
N ALA A 75 4.29 -4.59 14.11
CA ALA A 75 5.18 -5.46 13.33
C ALA A 75 5.76 -4.73 12.12
N ASN A 76 4.94 -4.06 11.34
CA ASN A 76 5.37 -3.26 10.19
C ASN A 76 4.27 -2.29 9.71
N PRO A 77 4.33 -1.00 10.04
CA PRO A 77 3.35 -0.01 9.60
C PRO A 77 3.19 0.06 8.07
N ASN A 78 4.26 -0.22 7.32
CA ASN A 78 4.22 -0.16 5.86
C ASN A 78 3.30 -1.20 5.23
N ALA A 79 2.94 -2.28 5.94
CA ALA A 79 1.95 -3.25 5.47
C ALA A 79 0.55 -2.62 5.32
N MET A 80 0.21 -1.64 6.17
CA MET A 80 -1.03 -0.88 6.10
C MET A 80 -0.90 0.33 5.15
N TRP A 81 0.23 1.04 5.19
CA TRP A 81 0.46 2.14 4.24
C TRP A 81 0.49 1.68 2.78
N ASN A 82 1.01 0.46 2.53
CA ASN A 82 0.96 -0.19 1.22
C ASN A 82 -0.15 -1.25 1.15
N TRP A 83 -1.34 -0.96 1.73
CA TRP A 83 -2.46 -1.91 1.78
C TRP A 83 -2.86 -2.47 0.40
N ASN A 84 -2.56 -1.76 -0.66
CA ASN A 84 -2.87 -2.09 -2.04
C ASN A 84 -1.72 -2.78 -2.80
N GLY A 85 -0.59 -3.07 -2.15
CA GLY A 85 0.62 -3.60 -2.79
C GLY A 85 0.95 -5.07 -2.45
N LEU A 86 0.02 -5.86 -1.93
CA LEU A 86 0.27 -7.25 -1.52
C LEU A 86 0.23 -8.21 -2.72
N TYR A 87 1.29 -8.26 -3.51
CA TYR A 87 1.43 -9.12 -4.70
C TYR A 87 2.71 -9.95 -4.65
N ARG A 88 2.76 -10.97 -5.52
CA ARG A 88 3.97 -11.71 -5.89
C ARG A 88 4.20 -11.57 -7.38
N GLU A 89 5.43 -11.80 -7.81
CA GLU A 89 5.80 -11.84 -9.22
C GLU A 89 6.16 -13.27 -9.65
N ASN A 90 5.99 -13.55 -10.94
CA ASN A 90 6.45 -14.76 -11.60
C ASN A 90 5.90 -16.06 -10.99
N VAL A 91 4.60 -16.07 -10.69
CA VAL A 91 3.91 -17.23 -10.09
C VAL A 91 3.48 -18.26 -11.14
N GLY A 92 3.24 -17.82 -12.37
CA GLY A 92 2.81 -18.70 -13.47
C GLY A 92 1.50 -19.43 -13.21
N GLY A 93 0.60 -18.84 -12.40
CA GLY A 93 -0.67 -19.46 -12.01
C GLY A 93 -0.56 -20.58 -10.97
N ASN A 94 0.66 -20.93 -10.51
CA ASN A 94 0.88 -21.98 -9.53
C ASN A 94 0.85 -21.43 -8.10
N HIS A 95 -0.30 -20.89 -7.69
CA HIS A 95 -0.49 -20.18 -6.43
C HIS A 95 -0.16 -21.03 -5.19
N GLN A 96 -0.54 -22.33 -5.19
CA GLN A 96 -0.30 -23.20 -4.04
C GLN A 96 1.19 -23.51 -3.80
N ALA A 97 1.96 -23.62 -4.87
CA ALA A 97 3.42 -23.79 -4.75
C ALA A 97 4.12 -22.50 -4.33
N ALA A 98 3.61 -21.34 -4.79
CA ALA A 98 4.20 -20.05 -4.51
C ALA A 98 3.90 -19.54 -3.08
N VAL A 99 2.76 -19.93 -2.51
CA VAL A 99 2.27 -19.43 -1.22
C VAL A 99 2.05 -20.61 -0.27
N PRO A 100 2.98 -20.88 0.67
CA PRO A 100 2.87 -22.00 1.61
C PRO A 100 1.70 -21.86 2.59
N ASP A 101 1.23 -22.98 3.14
CA ASP A 101 0.28 -23.02 4.24
C ASP A 101 0.75 -22.17 5.42
N GLY A 102 -0.18 -21.49 6.07
CA GLY A 102 0.09 -20.56 7.16
C GLY A 102 0.66 -19.19 6.71
N GLN A 103 0.83 -18.96 5.39
CA GLN A 103 1.37 -17.71 4.85
C GLN A 103 0.47 -17.13 3.75
N LEU A 104 -0.80 -17.51 3.74
CA LEU A 104 -1.71 -17.14 2.66
C LEU A 104 -2.01 -15.65 2.64
N CYS A 105 -2.22 -15.04 3.81
CA CYS A 105 -2.59 -13.63 3.94
C CYS A 105 -1.42 -12.65 3.77
N SER A 106 -0.19 -13.15 3.73
CA SER A 106 1.01 -12.38 3.41
C SER A 106 1.52 -12.64 1.99
N GLY A 107 0.80 -13.45 1.19
CA GLY A 107 1.26 -13.88 -0.13
C GLY A 107 2.55 -14.69 -0.06
N GLY A 108 2.74 -15.57 0.94
CA GLY A 108 3.96 -16.34 1.14
C GLY A 108 5.13 -15.48 1.63
N ARG A 109 4.85 -14.49 2.47
CA ARG A 109 5.81 -13.51 2.97
C ARG A 109 6.55 -12.78 1.84
N THR A 110 5.80 -12.40 0.82
CA THR A 110 6.32 -11.62 -0.30
C THR A 110 6.95 -10.30 0.15
N GLN A 111 7.73 -9.67 -0.72
CA GLN A 111 8.36 -8.36 -0.48
C GLN A 111 9.15 -8.31 0.85
N GLY A 112 10.00 -9.33 1.07
CA GLY A 112 10.83 -9.41 2.26
C GLY A 112 10.07 -9.60 3.56
N GLY A 113 8.82 -10.10 3.50
CA GLY A 113 7.98 -10.34 4.67
C GLY A 113 7.20 -9.13 5.15
N LEU A 114 7.12 -8.08 4.32
CA LEU A 114 6.39 -6.84 4.63
C LEU A 114 5.00 -7.09 5.24
N TYR A 115 4.26 -8.04 4.70
CA TYR A 115 2.88 -8.36 5.12
C TYR A 115 2.80 -9.55 6.10
N GLY A 116 3.92 -9.99 6.68
CA GLY A 116 3.96 -11.20 7.52
C GLY A 116 2.99 -11.19 8.69
N ALA A 117 2.72 -10.01 9.26
CA ALA A 117 1.76 -9.84 10.35
C ALA A 117 0.31 -10.19 9.95
N MET A 118 -0.03 -10.18 8.64
CA MET A 118 -1.36 -10.56 8.16
C MET A 118 -1.65 -12.05 8.33
N ASP A 119 -0.65 -12.89 8.49
CA ASP A 119 -0.80 -14.33 8.76
C ASP A 119 -1.06 -14.64 10.25
N THR A 120 -0.92 -13.65 11.13
CA THR A 120 -1.11 -13.86 12.57
C THR A 120 -2.50 -14.40 12.85
N VAL A 121 -2.55 -15.56 13.54
CA VAL A 121 -3.79 -16.19 13.99
C VAL A 121 -4.40 -15.34 15.11
N GLY A 122 -5.68 -15.04 15.00
CA GLY A 122 -6.35 -14.22 16.00
C GLY A 122 -7.73 -13.73 15.54
N ALA A 123 -8.40 -13.02 16.44
CA ALA A 123 -9.74 -12.49 16.20
C ALA A 123 -9.69 -11.15 15.44
N TRP A 124 -9.26 -11.18 14.19
CA TRP A 124 -9.32 -10.01 13.31
C TRP A 124 -10.74 -9.43 13.26
N VAL A 125 -10.89 -8.13 13.11
CA VAL A 125 -12.21 -7.53 12.94
C VAL A 125 -12.88 -8.11 11.70
N ALA A 126 -14.03 -8.76 11.90
CA ALA A 126 -14.77 -9.44 10.85
C ALA A 126 -15.99 -8.61 10.44
N LYS A 127 -16.19 -8.43 9.14
CA LYS A 127 -17.35 -7.74 8.60
C LYS A 127 -18.56 -8.69 8.56
N PRO A 128 -19.72 -8.33 9.14
CA PRO A 128 -20.97 -9.07 8.92
C PRO A 128 -21.36 -9.03 7.44
N MET A 129 -21.58 -10.19 6.84
CA MET A 129 -21.93 -10.35 5.43
C MET A 129 -23.13 -11.31 5.28
N PRO A 130 -24.06 -11.05 4.35
CA PRO A 130 -25.03 -12.06 3.93
C PRO A 130 -24.30 -13.18 3.16
N ASN A 131 -24.92 -14.37 3.08
CA ASN A 131 -24.33 -15.48 2.34
C ASN A 131 -24.26 -15.24 0.82
N ASN A 132 -25.08 -14.36 0.28
CA ASN A 132 -24.96 -13.84 -1.08
C ASN A 132 -24.53 -12.36 -0.99
N PHE A 133 -23.34 -12.04 -1.49
CA PHE A 133 -22.78 -10.70 -1.39
C PHE A 133 -21.98 -10.30 -2.63
N THR A 134 -21.83 -9.00 -2.82
CA THR A 134 -20.91 -8.45 -3.81
C THR A 134 -19.54 -8.24 -3.17
N LEU A 135 -18.54 -8.95 -3.70
CA LEU A 135 -17.14 -8.65 -3.41
C LEU A 135 -16.70 -7.51 -4.34
N THR A 136 -16.09 -6.48 -3.78
CA THR A 136 -15.57 -5.33 -4.53
C THR A 136 -14.06 -5.26 -4.38
N LEU A 137 -13.35 -5.24 -5.51
CA LEU A 137 -11.93 -5.01 -5.59
C LEU A 137 -11.68 -3.65 -6.26
N THR A 138 -10.91 -2.80 -5.59
CA THR A 138 -10.49 -1.50 -6.12
C THR A 138 -9.05 -1.60 -6.59
N ASP A 139 -8.84 -1.30 -7.88
CA ASP A 139 -7.54 -1.26 -8.55
C ASP A 139 -7.24 0.18 -8.99
N GLY A 140 -6.51 0.91 -8.17
CA GLY A 140 -6.19 2.33 -8.41
C GLY A 140 -5.32 2.55 -9.66
N ALA A 141 -4.58 1.54 -10.09
CA ALA A 141 -3.71 1.59 -11.26
C ALA A 141 -4.38 1.09 -12.57
N ARG A 142 -5.61 0.53 -12.45
CA ARG A 142 -6.44 0.09 -13.60
C ARG A 142 -5.77 -0.98 -14.47
N HIS A 143 -5.20 -2.00 -13.86
CA HIS A 143 -4.47 -3.06 -14.58
C HIS A 143 -5.38 -4.09 -15.23
N GLY A 144 -6.66 -4.15 -14.86
CA GLY A 144 -7.55 -5.21 -15.24
C GLY A 144 -7.34 -6.48 -14.41
N ALA A 145 -8.10 -7.50 -14.69
CA ALA A 145 -7.91 -8.81 -14.12
C ALA A 145 -8.09 -9.88 -15.18
N ASP A 146 -7.21 -10.88 -15.23
CA ASP A 146 -7.43 -12.09 -16.00
C ASP A 146 -8.51 -12.95 -15.36
N TYR A 147 -8.49 -12.97 -14.02
CA TYR A 147 -9.51 -13.63 -13.19
C TYR A 147 -9.37 -13.20 -11.72
N LEU A 148 -10.45 -13.41 -10.97
CA LEU A 148 -10.41 -13.53 -9.52
C LEU A 148 -10.67 -15.00 -9.15
N LEU A 149 -9.86 -15.55 -8.22
CA LEU A 149 -10.18 -16.79 -7.51
C LEU A 149 -10.64 -16.42 -6.12
N ILE A 150 -11.87 -16.75 -5.78
CA ILE A 150 -12.46 -16.42 -4.48
C ILE A 150 -12.69 -17.72 -3.73
N TYR A 151 -11.97 -17.86 -2.63
CA TYR A 151 -12.08 -18.97 -1.70
C TYR A 151 -12.75 -18.50 -0.42
N ILE A 152 -13.44 -19.40 0.25
CA ILE A 152 -13.96 -19.17 1.61
C ILE A 152 -13.55 -20.36 2.47
N THR A 153 -13.20 -20.11 3.72
CA THR A 153 -12.86 -21.19 4.67
C THR A 153 -14.02 -22.17 4.82
N LYS A 154 -13.70 -23.44 4.99
CA LYS A 154 -14.67 -24.52 5.22
C LYS A 154 -15.47 -24.27 6.48
N GLN A 155 -16.72 -24.75 6.52
CA GLN A 155 -17.53 -24.73 7.75
C GLN A 155 -16.81 -25.48 8.86
N GLY A 156 -16.76 -24.89 10.05
CA GLY A 156 -16.07 -25.44 11.22
C GLY A 156 -14.60 -25.00 11.36
N PHE A 157 -13.99 -24.37 10.35
CA PHE A 157 -12.68 -23.74 10.49
C PHE A 157 -12.80 -22.47 11.36
N ASN A 158 -11.90 -22.32 12.34
CA ASN A 158 -11.88 -21.14 13.20
C ASN A 158 -10.62 -20.29 12.93
N PRO A 159 -10.71 -19.19 12.17
CA PRO A 159 -9.57 -18.34 11.83
C PRO A 159 -8.97 -17.60 13.05
N ALA A 160 -9.68 -17.55 14.17
CA ALA A 160 -9.16 -16.94 15.39
C ALA A 160 -8.19 -17.85 16.16
N THR A 161 -8.16 -19.16 15.84
CA THR A 161 -7.35 -20.16 16.57
C THR A 161 -6.52 -21.06 15.67
N GLN A 162 -6.74 -21.01 14.34
CA GLN A 162 -6.09 -21.89 13.37
C GLN A 162 -5.42 -21.09 12.26
N PRO A 163 -4.20 -21.46 11.83
CA PRO A 163 -3.56 -20.84 10.68
C PRO A 163 -4.31 -21.20 9.39
N LEU A 164 -4.40 -20.24 8.47
CA LEU A 164 -5.05 -20.46 7.18
C LEU A 164 -4.17 -21.35 6.30
N THR A 165 -4.76 -22.42 5.75
CA THR A 165 -4.11 -23.36 4.86
C THR A 165 -4.94 -23.56 3.60
N TRP A 166 -4.34 -24.01 2.50
CA TRP A 166 -5.07 -24.37 1.28
C TRP A 166 -6.11 -25.45 1.53
N GLY A 167 -5.78 -26.40 2.42
CA GLY A 167 -6.70 -27.46 2.84
C GLY A 167 -7.93 -26.97 3.60
N SER A 168 -7.86 -25.78 4.21
CA SER A 168 -8.97 -25.15 4.94
C SER A 168 -9.94 -24.34 4.06
N LEU A 169 -9.68 -24.25 2.76
CA LEU A 169 -10.41 -23.42 1.82
C LEU A 169 -11.25 -24.23 0.83
N ASP A 170 -12.40 -23.68 0.44
CA ASP A 170 -13.15 -24.10 -0.74
C ASP A 170 -13.12 -22.97 -1.77
N LEU A 171 -12.80 -23.30 -3.03
CA LEU A 171 -12.98 -22.37 -4.14
C LEU A 171 -14.47 -22.22 -4.43
N VAL A 172 -15.02 -21.03 -4.17
CA VAL A 172 -16.45 -20.75 -4.38
C VAL A 172 -16.74 -20.02 -5.68
N LEU A 173 -15.75 -19.31 -6.24
CA LEU A 173 -15.90 -18.60 -7.50
C LEU A 173 -14.56 -18.45 -8.21
N ARG A 174 -14.55 -18.72 -9.52
CA ARG A 174 -13.54 -18.22 -10.47
C ARG A 174 -14.27 -17.33 -11.48
N THR A 175 -13.84 -16.06 -11.59
CA THR A 175 -14.43 -15.13 -12.55
C THR A 175 -13.78 -15.26 -13.94
N GLY A 176 -14.38 -14.63 -14.93
CA GLY A 176 -13.70 -14.25 -16.16
C GLY A 176 -12.83 -13.02 -15.96
N SER A 177 -12.34 -12.47 -17.09
CA SER A 177 -11.52 -11.26 -17.10
C SER A 177 -12.34 -10.00 -16.83
N TYR A 178 -11.66 -9.00 -16.26
CA TYR A 178 -12.19 -7.65 -16.07
C TYR A 178 -11.37 -6.64 -16.89
N PRO A 179 -12.03 -5.67 -17.54
CA PRO A 179 -11.34 -4.60 -18.23
C PRO A 179 -10.65 -3.65 -17.23
N THR A 180 -9.81 -2.75 -17.73
CA THR A 180 -9.00 -1.79 -16.97
C THR A 180 -9.84 -0.62 -16.40
N THR A 181 -10.98 -0.92 -15.77
CA THR A 181 -11.90 0.08 -15.19
C THR A 181 -11.47 0.57 -13.83
N GLY A 182 -10.71 -0.23 -13.09
CA GLY A 182 -10.26 0.08 -11.74
C GLY A 182 -11.23 -0.33 -10.63
N LEU A 183 -12.39 -0.88 -10.98
CA LEU A 183 -13.38 -1.42 -10.05
C LEU A 183 -13.89 -2.77 -10.59
N TYR A 184 -13.71 -3.82 -9.79
CA TYR A 184 -14.13 -5.17 -10.17
C TYR A 184 -15.08 -5.72 -9.12
N GLU A 185 -16.26 -6.12 -9.56
CA GLU A 185 -17.31 -6.65 -8.70
C GLU A 185 -17.60 -8.11 -9.04
N ALA A 186 -17.68 -8.95 -8.04
CA ALA A 186 -18.01 -10.36 -8.17
C ALA A 186 -19.16 -10.74 -7.24
N GLN A 187 -20.19 -11.41 -7.77
CA GLN A 187 -21.29 -11.95 -6.97
C GLN A 187 -20.84 -13.28 -6.35
N VAL A 188 -20.73 -13.31 -5.03
CA VAL A 188 -20.22 -14.46 -4.28
C VAL A 188 -21.36 -15.12 -3.51
N ASN A 189 -21.45 -16.44 -3.63
CA ASN A 189 -22.35 -17.26 -2.82
C ASN A 189 -21.53 -18.08 -1.83
N ALA A 190 -21.65 -17.77 -0.53
CA ALA A 190 -20.99 -18.49 0.54
C ALA A 190 -21.68 -19.81 0.93
N GLY A 191 -22.77 -20.19 0.26
CA GLY A 191 -23.58 -21.36 0.61
C GLY A 191 -24.27 -21.19 1.96
N ASN A 192 -24.27 -22.26 2.77
CA ASN A 192 -24.91 -22.28 4.10
C ASN A 192 -23.91 -22.02 5.24
N ARG A 193 -22.83 -21.31 4.96
CA ARG A 193 -21.83 -21.00 5.99
C ARG A 193 -22.39 -20.09 7.06
N THR A 194 -21.97 -20.35 8.30
CA THR A 194 -22.38 -19.57 9.48
C THR A 194 -21.17 -19.33 10.37
N GLY A 195 -21.17 -18.21 11.09
CA GLY A 195 -20.08 -17.85 11.99
C GLY A 195 -18.93 -17.16 11.26
N ARG A 196 -17.75 -17.21 11.87
CA ARG A 196 -16.55 -16.50 11.39
C ARG A 196 -15.85 -17.29 10.28
N HIS A 197 -15.51 -16.59 9.23
CA HIS A 197 -14.80 -17.11 8.06
C HIS A 197 -13.75 -16.14 7.55
N VAL A 198 -12.85 -16.61 6.69
CA VAL A 198 -11.99 -15.78 5.85
C VAL A 198 -12.42 -15.96 4.39
N VAL A 199 -12.65 -14.85 3.71
CA VAL A 199 -12.72 -14.79 2.25
C VAL A 199 -11.30 -14.52 1.76
N TYR A 200 -10.73 -15.48 1.04
CA TYR A 200 -9.39 -15.38 0.47
C TYR A 200 -9.51 -15.16 -1.04
N THR A 201 -9.08 -14.01 -1.50
CA THR A 201 -9.16 -13.64 -2.91
C THR A 201 -7.78 -13.60 -3.53
N ILE A 202 -7.63 -14.28 -4.66
CA ILE A 202 -6.47 -14.11 -5.53
C ILE A 202 -6.93 -13.29 -6.73
N TRP A 203 -6.31 -12.14 -6.92
CA TRP A 203 -6.50 -11.32 -8.11
C TRP A 203 -5.29 -11.48 -9.02
N GLN A 204 -5.50 -12.09 -10.19
CA GLN A 204 -4.48 -12.14 -11.24
C GLN A 204 -4.62 -10.89 -12.10
N ALA A 205 -3.70 -9.94 -11.93
CA ALA A 205 -3.67 -8.72 -12.73
C ALA A 205 -3.29 -9.05 -14.20
N SER A 206 -3.92 -8.36 -15.17
CA SER A 206 -3.77 -8.69 -16.60
C SER A 206 -2.47 -8.18 -17.23
N HIS A 207 -1.81 -7.20 -16.61
CA HIS A 207 -0.66 -6.52 -17.20
C HIS A 207 0.66 -7.28 -17.04
N LEU A 208 0.78 -8.09 -15.97
CA LEU A 208 1.98 -8.87 -15.62
C LEU A 208 1.59 -10.14 -14.86
N ASP A 209 2.52 -11.10 -14.73
CA ASP A 209 2.35 -12.21 -13.80
C ASP A 209 2.54 -11.74 -12.36
N GLN A 210 1.55 -10.97 -11.88
CA GLN A 210 1.51 -10.35 -10.55
C GLN A 210 0.18 -10.65 -9.85
N PRO A 211 -0.02 -11.86 -9.31
CA PRO A 211 -1.19 -12.14 -8.49
C PRO A 211 -1.10 -11.49 -7.11
N TYR A 212 -2.24 -10.96 -6.65
CA TYR A 212 -2.47 -10.42 -5.32
C TYR A 212 -3.14 -11.45 -4.42
N TYR A 213 -2.82 -11.44 -3.12
CA TYR A 213 -3.28 -12.43 -2.14
C TYR A 213 -3.95 -11.73 -0.97
N LEU A 214 -5.27 -11.79 -0.90
CA LEU A 214 -6.11 -10.86 -0.17
C LEU A 214 -7.03 -11.60 0.80
N CYS A 215 -6.80 -11.43 2.12
CA CYS A 215 -7.60 -12.04 3.19
C CYS A 215 -8.57 -11.03 3.80
N SER A 216 -9.86 -11.34 3.78
CA SER A 216 -10.93 -10.55 4.42
C SER A 216 -11.65 -11.40 5.46
N ASP A 217 -11.67 -10.98 6.72
CA ASP A 217 -12.40 -11.66 7.78
C ASP A 217 -13.88 -11.25 7.73
N VAL A 218 -14.78 -12.23 7.77
CA VAL A 218 -16.24 -12.04 7.69
C VAL A 218 -16.98 -12.89 8.71
N THR A 219 -18.25 -12.54 8.96
CA THR A 219 -19.20 -13.39 9.68
C THR A 219 -20.46 -13.59 8.85
N PHE A 220 -20.86 -14.85 8.68
CA PHE A 220 -22.09 -15.23 7.98
C PHE A 220 -23.18 -15.69 8.94
N GLY A 221 -24.45 -15.65 8.53
CA GLY A 221 -25.59 -16.20 9.27
C GLY A 221 -25.98 -15.40 10.51
N GLY A 222 -25.46 -14.19 10.66
CA GLY A 222 -25.84 -13.28 11.74
C GLY A 222 -27.06 -12.45 11.37
N GLY A 223 -28.25 -13.03 11.42
CA GLY A 223 -29.49 -12.27 11.62
C GLY A 223 -29.59 -11.86 13.08
N GLY A 224 -28.67 -11.05 13.59
CA GLY A 224 -28.63 -10.61 14.96
C GLY A 224 -27.75 -9.38 15.10
N THR A 225 -28.31 -8.36 15.70
CA THR A 225 -27.77 -7.10 16.19
C THR A 225 -26.23 -7.12 16.38
N PRO A 226 -25.51 -6.05 16.03
CA PRO A 226 -24.08 -5.93 16.34
C PRO A 226 -23.89 -6.21 17.81
N THR A 227 -23.08 -7.19 18.14
CA THR A 227 -22.67 -7.43 19.53
C THR A 227 -21.86 -6.21 19.93
N THR A 228 -22.50 -5.29 20.60
CA THR A 228 -21.89 -4.21 21.36
C THR A 228 -20.82 -4.82 22.27
N ALA A 229 -19.70 -4.17 22.36
CA ALA A 229 -18.67 -4.40 23.35
C ALA A 229 -19.27 -4.59 24.75
N PRO A 230 -18.61 -5.32 25.66
CA PRO A 230 -19.09 -5.53 27.01
C PRO A 230 -19.40 -4.20 27.69
N PRO A 231 -20.45 -4.11 28.53
CA PRO A 231 -20.83 -2.86 29.17
C PRO A 231 -19.73 -2.39 30.10
N THR A 232 -19.22 -1.21 29.87
CA THR A 232 -18.40 -0.47 30.82
C THR A 232 -19.22 -0.10 32.03
N THR A 233 -18.93 -0.71 33.16
CA THR A 233 -19.44 -0.25 34.46
C THR A 233 -18.69 1.01 34.89
N GLY A 234 -19.41 2.09 35.00
CA GLY A 234 -19.35 3.16 35.95
C GLY A 234 -18.12 4.04 36.15
N PRO A 235 -18.36 5.27 36.54
CA PRO A 235 -17.42 6.37 36.38
C PRO A 235 -16.43 6.46 37.55
N THR A 236 -15.16 6.58 37.23
CA THR A 236 -14.17 7.14 38.14
C THR A 236 -13.54 8.39 37.50
N THR A 237 -13.69 9.48 38.17
CA THR A 237 -13.13 10.80 37.88
C THR A 237 -11.63 10.74 37.63
N PRO A 238 -11.11 11.40 36.56
CA PRO A 238 -9.68 11.50 36.33
C PRO A 238 -9.04 12.55 37.23
N PRO A 239 -7.80 12.33 37.70
CA PRO A 239 -7.00 13.39 38.29
C PRO A 239 -6.52 14.39 37.22
N PRO A 240 -6.24 15.64 37.54
CA PRO A 240 -5.88 16.68 36.58
C PRO A 240 -4.52 16.40 35.96
N SER A 241 -4.49 16.22 34.63
CA SER A 241 -3.27 16.14 33.86
C SER A 241 -2.70 17.51 33.55
N VAL A 242 -1.43 17.67 33.87
CA VAL A 242 -0.60 18.81 33.47
C VAL A 242 -0.31 18.68 31.96
N PRO A 243 -0.52 19.72 31.13
CA PRO A 243 -0.27 19.65 29.70
C PRO A 243 1.24 19.64 29.41
N PRO A 244 1.73 18.80 28.48
CA PRO A 244 3.06 19.00 27.92
C PRO A 244 3.02 20.22 26.99
N THR A 245 3.89 21.17 27.22
CA THR A 245 4.11 22.31 26.36
C THR A 245 4.78 21.90 25.07
N THR A 246 4.00 21.79 23.98
CA THR A 246 4.51 21.73 22.62
C THR A 246 4.60 23.16 22.07
N PRO A 247 5.71 23.55 21.39
CA PRO A 247 5.76 24.84 20.72
C PRO A 247 4.71 24.90 19.60
N PRO A 248 4.02 26.02 19.41
CA PRO A 248 2.97 26.13 18.41
C PRO A 248 3.56 26.05 17.02
N ALA A 249 3.11 25.06 16.23
CA ALA A 249 3.24 25.08 14.78
C ALA A 249 2.38 26.23 14.25
N THR A 250 2.99 27.26 13.71
CA THR A 250 2.29 28.36 13.03
C THR A 250 1.66 27.83 11.75
N THR A 251 0.36 27.56 11.80
CA THR A 251 -0.47 27.32 10.62
C THR A 251 -0.79 28.67 9.97
N PRO A 252 -0.48 28.88 8.69
CA PRO A 252 -1.05 30.02 7.96
C PRO A 252 -2.57 29.84 7.86
N PRO A 253 -3.38 30.91 7.97
CA PRO A 253 -4.82 30.81 7.87
C PRO A 253 -5.20 30.34 6.46
N ALA A 254 -6.00 29.27 6.35
CA ALA A 254 -6.58 28.83 5.10
C ALA A 254 -7.58 29.89 4.63
N GLY A 255 -7.28 30.53 3.49
CA GLY A 255 -8.26 31.36 2.78
C GLY A 255 -9.43 30.51 2.29
N ASN A 256 -10.59 31.17 2.07
CA ASN A 256 -11.79 30.53 1.54
C ASN A 256 -11.46 29.75 0.24
N GLY A 257 -11.66 28.42 0.26
CA GLY A 257 -11.43 27.55 -0.90
C GLY A 257 -10.00 26.99 -1.06
N GLY A 258 -9.09 27.20 -0.10
CA GLY A 258 -7.74 26.66 -0.09
C GLY A 258 -7.61 25.26 0.52
N CYS A 259 -6.38 24.75 0.57
CA CYS A 259 -6.04 23.55 1.34
C CYS A 259 -4.81 23.81 2.23
N THR A 260 -4.60 22.92 3.20
CA THR A 260 -3.41 22.86 4.05
C THR A 260 -2.75 21.49 3.91
N ALA A 261 -1.43 21.42 4.08
CA ALA A 261 -0.70 20.17 4.11
C ALA A 261 0.17 20.09 5.36
N THR A 262 0.13 18.96 6.05
CA THR A 262 0.91 18.70 7.26
C THR A 262 1.83 17.51 7.00
N TYR A 263 3.13 17.70 7.23
CA TYR A 263 4.15 16.65 7.15
C TYR A 263 4.32 15.96 8.50
N THR A 264 4.34 14.64 8.49
CA THR A 264 4.64 13.80 9.65
C THR A 264 5.66 12.75 9.25
N ARG A 265 6.81 12.71 9.93
CA ARG A 265 7.76 11.61 9.80
C ARG A 265 7.24 10.43 10.61
N THR A 266 6.97 9.31 9.93
CA THR A 266 6.37 8.11 10.54
C THR A 266 7.41 7.12 11.05
N SER A 267 8.59 7.11 10.44
CA SER A 267 9.71 6.23 10.82
C SER A 267 11.04 6.83 10.36
N GLU A 268 12.13 6.42 11.00
CA GLU A 268 13.49 6.76 10.60
C GLU A 268 14.44 5.61 10.92
N TRP A 269 15.35 5.32 9.99
CA TRP A 269 16.40 4.32 10.13
C TRP A 269 17.71 4.85 9.51
N SER A 270 18.79 4.12 9.62
CA SER A 270 20.07 4.56 9.07
C SER A 270 19.97 4.83 7.56
N GLY A 271 20.10 6.11 7.18
CA GLY A 271 20.06 6.57 5.79
C GLY A 271 18.67 6.63 5.14
N GLY A 272 17.58 6.32 5.86
CA GLY A 272 16.24 6.35 5.30
C GLY A 272 15.15 6.77 6.29
N PHE A 273 13.99 7.13 5.77
CA PHE A 273 12.83 7.53 6.56
C PHE A 273 11.52 7.26 5.83
N GLY A 274 10.46 7.07 6.60
CA GLY A 274 9.08 7.09 6.12
C GLY A 274 8.40 8.38 6.52
N ALA A 275 7.54 8.91 5.65
CA ALA A 275 6.77 10.11 5.93
C ALA A 275 5.35 10.03 5.36
N GLN A 276 4.45 10.72 6.03
CA GLN A 276 3.08 10.95 5.60
C GLN A 276 2.81 12.43 5.48
N VAL A 277 2.03 12.80 4.49
CA VAL A 277 1.49 14.15 4.33
C VAL A 277 -0.03 14.07 4.37
N THR A 278 -0.63 14.77 5.33
CA THR A 278 -2.09 14.94 5.41
C THR A 278 -2.48 16.23 4.72
N VAL A 279 -3.37 16.13 3.72
CA VAL A 279 -3.96 17.27 3.02
C VAL A 279 -5.37 17.48 3.57
N ARG A 280 -5.70 18.72 3.94
CA ARG A 280 -7.02 19.11 4.43
C ARG A 280 -7.58 20.22 3.54
N ALA A 281 -8.80 20.04 3.04
CA ALA A 281 -9.55 21.12 2.42
C ALA A 281 -9.93 22.20 3.43
N GLY A 282 -10.02 23.44 2.96
CA GLY A 282 -10.54 24.57 3.74
C GLY A 282 -12.04 24.42 3.98
N ASN A 283 -12.70 25.54 4.20
CA ASN A 283 -14.16 25.59 4.45
C ASN A 283 -15.04 25.39 3.19
N ALA A 284 -14.44 25.15 2.03
CA ALA A 284 -15.12 24.76 0.79
C ALA A 284 -14.61 23.41 0.29
N SER A 285 -15.45 22.70 -0.49
CA SER A 285 -15.01 21.48 -1.19
C SER A 285 -13.99 21.83 -2.28
N ILE A 286 -13.06 20.90 -2.54
CA ILE A 286 -12.06 21.00 -3.60
C ILE A 286 -12.17 19.78 -4.52
N SER A 287 -11.76 19.93 -5.79
CA SER A 287 -11.76 18.83 -6.78
C SER A 287 -10.37 18.21 -6.98
N GLY A 288 -9.35 18.84 -6.42
CA GLY A 288 -7.97 18.36 -6.50
C GLY A 288 -7.05 19.19 -5.63
N TRP A 289 -5.84 18.67 -5.41
CA TRP A 289 -4.81 19.34 -4.62
C TRP A 289 -3.42 19.11 -5.22
N THR A 290 -2.54 20.06 -4.94
CA THR A 290 -1.11 19.98 -5.22
C THR A 290 -0.34 20.44 -3.99
N VAL A 291 0.62 19.63 -3.54
CA VAL A 291 1.52 19.97 -2.42
C VAL A 291 2.93 20.11 -2.96
N ASN A 292 3.60 21.20 -2.61
CA ASN A 292 4.97 21.49 -3.01
C ASN A 292 5.85 21.70 -1.79
N TRP A 293 7.11 21.25 -1.89
CA TRP A 293 8.14 21.54 -0.91
C TRP A 293 9.54 21.48 -1.51
N THR A 294 10.50 21.98 -0.75
CA THR A 294 11.92 21.83 -1.04
C THR A 294 12.61 21.15 0.12
N TRP A 295 13.39 20.12 -0.18
CA TRP A 295 14.17 19.42 0.83
C TRP A 295 15.29 20.31 1.38
N PRO A 296 15.38 20.50 2.71
CA PRO A 296 16.38 21.40 3.29
C PRO A 296 17.75 20.76 3.45
N SER A 297 17.88 19.42 3.38
CA SER A 297 19.09 18.70 3.80
C SER A 297 19.47 17.54 2.86
N GLY A 298 19.19 17.64 1.56
CA GLY A 298 19.61 16.63 0.58
C GLY A 298 18.84 15.32 0.65
N GLN A 299 17.64 15.33 1.19
CA GLN A 299 16.72 14.18 1.17
C GLN A 299 16.25 13.89 -0.27
N SER A 300 15.91 12.64 -0.54
CA SER A 300 15.28 12.21 -1.79
C SER A 300 14.19 11.19 -1.53
N ILE A 301 13.16 11.15 -2.38
CA ILE A 301 12.08 10.17 -2.31
C ILE A 301 12.49 8.91 -3.06
N THR A 302 12.33 7.75 -2.43
CA THR A 302 12.66 6.44 -3.01
C THR A 302 11.42 5.68 -3.46
N SER A 303 10.28 5.90 -2.80
CA SER A 303 8.97 5.35 -3.18
C SER A 303 7.86 6.21 -2.62
N SER A 304 6.67 6.21 -3.26
CA SER A 304 5.52 6.99 -2.80
C SER A 304 4.22 6.27 -3.09
N TRP A 305 3.16 6.63 -2.36
CA TRP A 305 1.81 6.10 -2.52
C TRP A 305 0.76 7.18 -2.30
N ASN A 306 -0.41 7.02 -2.90
CA ASN A 306 -1.56 7.93 -2.84
C ASN A 306 -1.29 9.36 -3.37
N ALA A 307 -0.22 9.57 -4.12
CA ALA A 307 0.06 10.80 -4.86
C ALA A 307 0.90 10.50 -6.10
N SER A 308 0.76 11.30 -7.12
CA SER A 308 1.73 11.37 -8.21
C SER A 308 2.81 12.38 -7.80
N ILE A 309 4.04 11.89 -7.61
CA ILE A 309 5.15 12.72 -7.13
C ILE A 309 6.20 12.92 -8.25
N THR A 310 6.61 14.14 -8.43
CA THR A 310 7.73 14.51 -9.30
C THR A 310 8.77 15.27 -8.50
N SER A 311 10.05 14.97 -8.73
CA SER A 311 11.18 15.67 -8.10
C SER A 311 12.11 16.26 -9.15
N SER A 312 12.57 17.48 -8.89
CA SER A 312 13.59 18.16 -9.70
C SER A 312 14.63 18.77 -8.73
N GLY A 313 15.77 18.09 -8.61
CA GLY A 313 16.73 18.40 -7.55
C GLY A 313 16.11 18.24 -6.17
N SER A 314 16.18 19.27 -5.35
CA SER A 314 15.57 19.29 -4.02
C SER A 314 14.07 19.65 -4.02
N SER A 315 13.54 20.13 -5.12
CA SER A 315 12.12 20.53 -5.23
C SER A 315 11.25 19.33 -5.51
N VAL A 316 10.12 19.21 -4.80
CA VAL A 316 9.16 18.11 -4.93
C VAL A 316 7.76 18.69 -5.14
N THR A 317 7.04 18.10 -6.07
CA THR A 317 5.63 18.35 -6.33
C THR A 317 4.85 17.05 -6.21
N ALA A 318 3.85 17.02 -5.34
CA ALA A 318 2.91 15.92 -5.18
C ALA A 318 1.51 16.38 -5.60
N THR A 319 0.85 15.62 -6.47
CA THR A 319 -0.52 15.86 -6.90
C THR A 319 -1.41 14.70 -6.53
N ASN A 320 -2.70 14.96 -6.33
CA ASN A 320 -3.67 13.92 -6.08
C ASN A 320 -3.72 12.87 -7.20
N VAL A 321 -4.05 11.66 -6.83
CA VAL A 321 -4.45 10.61 -7.76
C VAL A 321 -5.98 10.63 -7.96
N GLY A 322 -6.50 9.79 -8.87
CA GLY A 322 -7.89 9.89 -9.33
C GLY A 322 -8.97 9.75 -8.24
N TYR A 323 -8.67 9.09 -7.14
CA TYR A 323 -9.66 8.77 -6.09
C TYR A 323 -9.58 9.68 -4.85
N ASN A 324 -8.54 10.48 -4.67
CA ASN A 324 -8.32 11.26 -3.45
C ASN A 324 -8.18 12.77 -3.68
N GLY A 325 -8.55 13.25 -4.88
CA GLY A 325 -8.51 14.67 -5.22
C GLY A 325 -9.72 15.45 -4.72
N ALA A 326 -10.91 14.86 -4.84
CA ALA A 326 -12.15 15.50 -4.40
C ALA A 326 -12.31 15.37 -2.88
N LEU A 327 -12.29 16.50 -2.18
CA LEU A 327 -12.51 16.54 -0.73
C LEU A 327 -13.67 17.48 -0.42
N SER A 328 -14.56 17.05 0.48
CA SER A 328 -15.61 17.92 1.03
C SER A 328 -14.96 19.04 1.86
N ALA A 329 -15.73 20.08 2.17
CA ALA A 329 -15.30 21.11 3.11
C ALA A 329 -14.77 20.51 4.41
N ASN A 330 -13.57 20.91 4.83
CA ASN A 330 -12.82 20.36 5.96
C ASN A 330 -12.44 18.88 5.85
N GLY A 331 -12.74 18.21 4.72
CA GLY A 331 -12.34 16.83 4.44
C GLY A 331 -10.83 16.69 4.35
N THR A 332 -10.34 15.48 4.66
CA THR A 332 -8.92 15.16 4.66
C THR A 332 -8.63 13.98 3.75
N THR A 333 -7.41 13.95 3.25
CA THR A 333 -6.78 12.79 2.63
C THR A 333 -5.31 12.76 3.00
N SER A 334 -4.64 11.64 2.76
CA SER A 334 -3.21 11.54 2.98
C SER A 334 -2.51 10.82 1.85
N PHE A 335 -1.24 11.14 1.70
CA PHE A 335 -0.30 10.40 0.88
C PHE A 335 0.99 10.18 1.66
N GLY A 336 1.79 9.22 1.24
CA GLY A 336 3.04 8.94 1.92
C GLY A 336 4.17 8.63 0.96
N PHE A 337 5.36 8.56 1.53
CA PHE A 337 6.56 8.18 0.79
C PHE A 337 7.66 7.66 1.73
N ASN A 338 8.53 6.83 1.19
CA ASN A 338 9.82 6.55 1.78
C ASN A 338 10.87 7.45 1.13
N GLY A 339 11.86 7.83 1.89
CA GLY A 339 12.96 8.65 1.40
C GLY A 339 14.31 8.20 1.96
N SER A 340 15.35 8.68 1.35
CA SER A 340 16.72 8.57 1.84
C SER A 340 17.28 9.93 2.23
N PHE A 341 18.25 9.95 3.13
CA PHE A 341 18.99 11.14 3.54
C PHE A 341 20.42 10.82 3.90
N SER A 342 21.29 11.82 3.82
CA SER A 342 22.65 11.78 4.35
C SER A 342 22.83 12.98 5.26
N GLY A 343 23.27 12.76 6.51
CA GLY A 343 23.37 13.81 7.50
C GLY A 343 22.09 14.01 8.30
N THR A 344 21.52 15.22 8.31
CA THR A 344 20.30 15.54 9.06
C THR A 344 19.04 15.31 8.23
N ASN A 345 18.00 14.79 8.88
CA ASN A 345 16.68 14.61 8.24
C ASN A 345 15.70 15.69 8.76
N THR A 346 15.91 16.92 8.31
CA THR A 346 15.06 18.06 8.71
C THR A 346 13.73 18.01 7.96
N ALA A 347 12.62 18.22 8.68
CA ALA A 347 11.29 18.28 8.08
C ALA A 347 11.17 19.47 7.11
N PRO A 348 10.57 19.28 5.92
CA PRO A 348 10.34 20.36 4.98
C PRO A 348 9.14 21.22 5.38
N THR A 349 9.07 22.45 4.87
CA THR A 349 7.86 23.27 4.91
C THR A 349 7.05 23.00 3.66
N LEU A 350 5.76 22.70 3.83
CA LEU A 350 4.85 22.38 2.73
C LEU A 350 3.98 23.57 2.34
N THR A 351 3.65 23.67 1.05
CA THR A 351 2.61 24.55 0.52
C THR A 351 1.55 23.69 -0.17
N CYS A 352 0.26 24.02 0.04
CA CYS A 352 -0.86 23.31 -0.59
C CYS A 352 -1.64 24.28 -1.48
N THR A 353 -1.95 23.84 -2.69
CA THR A 353 -2.79 24.55 -3.66
C THR A 353 -3.98 23.66 -4.00
N ALA A 354 -5.20 24.15 -3.80
CA ALA A 354 -6.44 23.47 -4.15
C ALA A 354 -6.85 23.76 -5.60
N ARG A 355 -7.59 22.83 -6.17
CA ARG A 355 -8.25 22.95 -7.49
C ARG A 355 -9.73 22.69 -7.40
#